data_f88b3ecf3eff399a1929f58d6d662f4a
#
_entry.id   f88b3ecf3eff399a1929f58d6d662f4a
#
_cell.length_a   1.000
_cell.length_b   1.000
_cell.length_c   1.000
_cell.angle_alpha   90.00
_cell.angle_beta   90.00
_cell.angle_gamma   90.00
#
_symmetry.space_group_name_H-M   'P 1'
#
loop_
_entity.id
_entity.type
_entity.pdbx_description
1 polymer ?
#
loop_
_entity_poly.entity_id
_entity_poly.type
_entity_poly.pdbx_seq_one_letter_code
_entity_poly.pdbx_strand_id
1 'polypeptide(L)'
;PQYAMWVGFIFAAYAAIANDSIQTIGTFIASNQDKKWWVLWIFIGGIFCLTMFYSWFTLNGDVSHGRLTAKGFEIAPTKFHFLQVAAPIFLLILTRLRMPVSTTFILLTSFAATTSAVGKVLAKSMSGYVLAFALGLIFFMIVAKASKKYFIGKANPTWTIAQWITSGSLWSVWLTQDAANI
;
A
#
# COMPACT_ATOMS: atom_id res chain seq x y z
N PRO A 1 22.21 -16.51 -8.74
CA PRO A 1 21.32 -15.40 -9.11
C PRO A 1 19.88 -15.67 -8.68
N GLN A 2 19.32 -16.86 -8.97
CA GLN A 2 17.91 -17.18 -8.73
C GLN A 2 17.51 -17.08 -7.25
N TYR A 3 18.31 -17.57 -6.32
CA TYR A 3 18.05 -17.43 -4.88
C TYR A 3 18.01 -15.96 -4.42
N ALA A 4 18.87 -15.11 -4.98
CA ALA A 4 18.88 -13.69 -4.65
C ALA A 4 17.60 -12.98 -5.14
N MET A 5 17.05 -13.41 -6.29
CA MET A 5 15.76 -12.89 -6.79
C MET A 5 14.61 -13.25 -5.84
N TRP A 6 14.55 -14.50 -5.37
CA TRP A 6 13.53 -14.93 -4.40
C TRP A 6 13.66 -14.21 -3.06
N VAL A 7 14.89 -14.03 -2.57
CA VAL A 7 15.13 -13.26 -1.34
C VAL A 7 14.69 -11.81 -1.52
N GLY A 8 15.04 -11.18 -2.64
CA GLY A 8 14.61 -9.81 -2.95
C GLY A 8 13.10 -9.69 -3.03
N PHE A 9 12.43 -10.64 -3.69
CA PHE A 9 10.97 -10.69 -3.80
C PHE A 9 10.29 -10.81 -2.43
N ILE A 10 10.74 -11.75 -1.58
CA ILE A 10 10.16 -11.95 -0.23
C ILE A 10 10.32 -10.70 0.62
N PHE A 11 11.49 -10.06 0.60
CA PHE A 11 11.70 -8.82 1.33
C PHE A 11 10.87 -7.67 0.76
N ALA A 12 10.74 -7.55 -0.57
CA ALA A 12 9.92 -6.54 -1.21
C ALA A 12 8.45 -6.69 -0.84
N ALA A 13 7.91 -7.90 -0.98
CA ALA A 13 6.52 -8.21 -0.63
C ALA A 13 6.23 -7.90 0.84
N TYR A 14 7.06 -8.39 1.75
CA TYR A 14 6.88 -8.11 3.18
C TYR A 14 6.98 -6.63 3.51
N ALA A 15 8.00 -5.94 2.98
CA ALA A 15 8.24 -4.54 3.27
C ALA A 15 7.14 -3.63 2.68
N ALA A 16 6.68 -3.92 1.46
CA ALA A 16 5.58 -3.19 0.82
C ALA A 16 4.29 -3.33 1.62
N ILE A 17 3.86 -4.57 1.91
CA ILE A 17 2.63 -4.82 2.66
C ILE A 17 2.71 -4.21 4.06
N ALA A 18 3.83 -4.36 4.76
CA ALA A 18 4.00 -3.82 6.11
C ALA A 18 3.98 -2.28 6.13
N ASN A 19 4.60 -1.62 5.15
CA ASN A 19 4.60 -0.15 5.06
C ASN A 19 3.22 0.39 4.67
N ASP A 20 2.61 -0.19 3.65
CA ASP A 20 1.33 0.26 3.11
C ASP A 20 0.17 -0.01 4.09
N SER A 21 0.22 -1.11 4.84
CA SER A 21 -0.79 -1.38 5.87
C SER A 21 -0.77 -0.34 7.00
N ILE A 22 0.40 0.17 7.38
CA ILE A 22 0.50 1.24 8.38
C ILE A 22 -0.19 2.51 7.87
N GLN A 23 0.03 2.86 6.60
CA GLN A 23 -0.54 4.05 5.98
C GLN A 23 -2.05 3.93 5.74
N THR A 24 -2.50 2.76 5.30
CA THR A 24 -3.88 2.55 4.83
C THR A 24 -4.83 2.17 5.96
N ILE A 25 -4.44 1.21 6.80
CA ILE A 25 -5.29 0.64 7.84
C ILE A 25 -4.76 0.82 9.25
N GLY A 26 -3.72 1.65 9.45
CA GLY A 26 -3.12 1.90 10.77
C GLY A 26 -4.11 2.46 11.77
N THR A 27 -4.98 3.39 11.37
CA THR A 27 -6.04 3.94 12.21
C THR A 27 -7.11 2.91 12.55
N PHE A 28 -7.45 2.02 11.62
CA PHE A 28 -8.35 0.88 11.85
C PHE A 28 -7.78 -0.07 12.89
N ILE A 29 -6.51 -0.46 12.77
CA ILE A 29 -5.82 -1.32 13.74
C ILE A 29 -5.78 -0.65 15.11
N ALA A 30 -5.42 0.64 15.18
CA ALA A 30 -5.38 1.40 16.42
C ALA A 30 -6.74 1.49 17.11
N SER A 31 -7.82 1.61 16.36
CA SER A 31 -9.19 1.68 16.89
C SER A 31 -9.73 0.32 17.35
N ASN A 32 -9.10 -0.78 16.97
CA ASN A 32 -9.56 -2.14 17.26
C ASN A 32 -8.54 -2.95 18.08
N GLN A 33 -7.71 -2.28 18.89
CA GLN A 33 -6.69 -2.94 19.73
C GLN A 33 -7.28 -3.87 20.81
N ASP A 34 -8.56 -3.70 21.14
CA ASP A 34 -9.32 -4.57 22.03
C ASP A 34 -9.64 -5.94 21.40
N LYS A 35 -9.55 -6.05 20.08
CA LYS A 35 -9.82 -7.29 19.37
C LYS A 35 -8.63 -8.23 19.41
N LYS A 36 -8.91 -9.52 19.40
CA LYS A 36 -7.85 -10.54 19.31
C LYS A 36 -7.09 -10.36 17.99
N TRP A 37 -5.77 -10.41 18.05
CA TRP A 37 -4.89 -10.18 16.90
C TRP A 37 -5.25 -11.04 15.67
N TRP A 38 -5.68 -12.29 15.87
CA TRP A 38 -6.03 -13.20 14.79
C TRP A 38 -7.32 -12.79 14.06
N VAL A 39 -8.26 -12.09 14.74
CA VAL A 39 -9.47 -11.55 14.10
C VAL A 39 -9.09 -10.46 13.10
N LEU A 40 -8.22 -9.55 13.51
CA LEU A 40 -7.70 -8.50 12.62
C LEU A 40 -6.89 -9.12 11.48
N TRP A 41 -6.07 -10.11 11.79
CA TRP A 41 -5.24 -10.80 10.80
C TRP A 41 -6.09 -11.53 9.74
N ILE A 42 -7.14 -12.28 10.15
CA ILE A 42 -8.06 -12.95 9.22
C ILE A 42 -8.80 -11.92 8.36
N PHE A 43 -9.25 -10.82 8.95
CA PHE A 43 -9.95 -9.78 8.21
C PHE A 43 -9.05 -9.14 7.15
N ILE A 44 -7.87 -8.67 7.54
CA ILE A 44 -6.93 -8.00 6.64
C ILE A 44 -6.36 -8.98 5.59
N GLY A 45 -5.92 -10.15 6.04
CA GLY A 45 -5.36 -11.19 5.19
C GLY A 45 -6.42 -11.83 4.27
N GLY A 46 -7.65 -11.99 4.76
CA GLY A 46 -8.77 -12.48 3.96
C GLY A 46 -9.09 -11.53 2.80
N ILE A 47 -9.16 -10.22 3.06
CA ILE A 47 -9.36 -9.21 2.01
C ILE A 47 -8.18 -9.23 1.02
N PHE A 48 -6.95 -9.33 1.52
CA PHE A 48 -5.77 -9.48 0.67
C PHE A 48 -5.91 -10.67 -0.28
N CYS A 49 -6.16 -11.86 0.26
CA CYS A 49 -6.33 -13.07 -0.54
C CYS A 49 -7.46 -12.94 -1.56
N LEU A 50 -8.63 -12.47 -1.12
CA LEU A 50 -9.79 -12.29 -2.01
C LEU A 50 -9.50 -11.31 -3.14
N THR A 51 -8.84 -10.19 -2.84
CA THR A 51 -8.48 -9.18 -3.85
C THR A 51 -7.48 -9.74 -4.85
N MET A 52 -6.45 -10.45 -4.38
CA MET A 52 -5.42 -11.03 -5.26
C MET A 52 -6.00 -12.15 -6.13
N PHE A 53 -6.80 -13.07 -5.55
CA PHE A 53 -7.44 -14.13 -6.33
C PHE A 53 -8.43 -13.57 -7.35
N TYR A 54 -9.24 -12.59 -6.95
CA TYR A 54 -10.15 -11.92 -7.89
C TYR A 54 -9.38 -11.34 -9.07
N SER A 55 -8.32 -10.58 -8.81
CA SER A 55 -7.49 -9.97 -9.86
C SER A 55 -6.86 -11.04 -10.76
N TRP A 56 -6.29 -12.08 -10.15
CA TRP A 56 -5.65 -13.17 -10.89
C TRP A 56 -6.60 -13.83 -11.88
N PHE A 57 -7.82 -14.17 -11.44
CA PHE A 57 -8.78 -14.87 -12.29
C PHE A 57 -9.47 -13.97 -13.30
N THR A 58 -9.71 -12.70 -12.98
CA THR A 58 -10.43 -11.79 -13.87
C THR A 58 -9.53 -11.08 -14.88
N LEU A 59 -8.23 -10.93 -14.56
CA LEU A 59 -7.27 -10.18 -15.37
C LEU A 59 -6.16 -11.07 -15.95
N ASN A 60 -6.42 -12.37 -16.15
CA ASN A 60 -5.48 -13.31 -16.76
C ASN A 60 -4.10 -13.32 -16.09
N GLY A 61 -4.06 -13.28 -14.77
CA GLY A 61 -2.83 -13.28 -13.97
C GLY A 61 -2.22 -11.91 -13.70
N ASP A 62 -2.78 -10.83 -14.23
CA ASP A 62 -2.31 -9.47 -13.90
C ASP A 62 -2.94 -8.96 -12.60
N VAL A 63 -2.25 -9.14 -11.49
CA VAL A 63 -2.65 -8.60 -10.19
C VAL A 63 -2.37 -7.10 -10.06
N SER A 64 -1.63 -6.51 -10.99
CA SER A 64 -1.28 -5.08 -10.99
C SER A 64 -2.35 -4.17 -11.61
N HIS A 65 -3.42 -4.76 -12.17
CA HIS A 65 -4.47 -4.03 -12.89
C HIS A 65 -3.91 -3.10 -13.99
N GLY A 66 -2.93 -3.57 -14.76
CA GLY A 66 -2.28 -2.82 -15.84
C GLY A 66 -1.36 -1.69 -15.37
N ARG A 67 -1.09 -1.58 -14.07
CA ARG A 67 -0.27 -0.47 -13.56
C ARG A 67 1.20 -0.56 -13.90
N LEU A 68 1.73 -1.77 -14.03
CA LEU A 68 3.12 -1.95 -14.47
C LEU A 68 3.28 -1.42 -15.89
N THR A 69 2.39 -1.80 -16.81
CA THR A 69 2.34 -1.30 -18.18
C THR A 69 2.18 0.22 -18.23
N ALA A 70 1.19 0.75 -17.50
CA ALA A 70 0.92 2.20 -17.45
C ALA A 70 2.10 3.03 -16.92
N LYS A 71 2.93 2.44 -16.05
CA LYS A 71 4.13 3.10 -15.50
C LYS A 71 5.37 2.92 -16.38
N GLY A 72 5.30 2.13 -17.45
CA GLY A 72 6.43 1.87 -18.36
C GLY A 72 7.38 0.79 -17.86
N PHE A 73 6.88 -0.16 -17.08
CA PHE A 73 7.59 -1.36 -16.62
C PHE A 73 7.18 -2.62 -17.41
N GLU A 74 6.90 -2.46 -18.68
CA GLU A 74 6.55 -3.56 -19.60
C GLU A 74 7.71 -4.53 -19.81
N ILE A 75 8.93 -4.01 -19.75
CA ILE A 75 10.15 -4.77 -19.99
C ILE A 75 10.80 -5.06 -18.63
N ALA A 76 10.82 -6.34 -18.26
CA ALA A 76 11.55 -6.78 -17.09
C ALA A 76 13.06 -6.56 -17.26
N PRO A 77 13.80 -6.18 -16.22
CA PRO A 77 15.25 -6.03 -16.29
C PRO A 77 15.89 -7.39 -16.61
N THR A 78 16.76 -7.42 -17.60
CA THR A 78 17.46 -8.63 -18.04
C THR A 78 18.57 -9.07 -17.08
N LYS A 79 19.04 -8.16 -16.24
CA LYS A 79 20.07 -8.41 -15.25
C LYS A 79 19.58 -8.05 -13.85
N PHE A 80 19.85 -8.94 -12.92
CA PHE A 80 19.57 -8.71 -11.52
C PHE A 80 20.71 -7.88 -10.90
N HIS A 81 20.36 -6.74 -10.32
CA HIS A 81 21.31 -5.82 -9.69
C HIS A 81 21.16 -5.83 -8.17
N PHE A 82 22.22 -5.47 -7.46
CA PHE A 82 22.22 -5.36 -6.01
C PHE A 82 21.10 -4.46 -5.45
N LEU A 83 20.75 -3.39 -6.16
CA LEU A 83 19.67 -2.49 -5.76
C LEU A 83 18.31 -3.18 -5.59
N GLN A 84 18.06 -4.26 -6.31
CA GLN A 84 16.83 -5.04 -6.23
C GLN A 84 16.69 -5.85 -4.93
N VAL A 85 17.78 -5.99 -4.17
CA VAL A 85 17.76 -6.51 -2.81
C VAL A 85 17.92 -5.40 -1.78
N ALA A 86 18.77 -4.43 -2.06
CA ALA A 86 19.05 -3.32 -1.14
C ALA A 86 17.84 -2.41 -0.93
N ALA A 87 17.05 -2.14 -1.98
CA ALA A 87 15.86 -1.28 -1.86
C ALA A 87 14.78 -1.88 -0.93
N PRO A 88 14.39 -3.16 -1.05
CA PRO A 88 13.52 -3.81 -0.08
C PRO A 88 14.05 -3.80 1.36
N ILE A 89 15.34 -4.05 1.56
CA ILE A 89 15.95 -4.00 2.89
C ILE A 89 15.88 -2.58 3.46
N PHE A 90 16.19 -1.58 2.65
CA PHE A 90 16.08 -0.18 3.06
C PHE A 90 14.65 0.20 3.43
N LEU A 91 13.67 -0.23 2.62
CA LEU A 91 12.25 -0.04 2.93
C LEU A 91 11.87 -0.71 4.26
N LEU A 92 12.39 -1.90 4.54
CA LEU A 92 12.18 -2.61 5.79
C LEU A 92 12.70 -1.82 7.01
N ILE A 93 13.89 -1.22 6.88
CA ILE A 93 14.48 -0.36 7.92
C ILE A 93 13.57 0.85 8.16
N LEU A 94 13.13 1.54 7.10
CA LEU A 94 12.23 2.68 7.22
C LEU A 94 10.89 2.30 7.86
N THR A 95 10.36 1.14 7.50
CA THR A 95 9.12 0.61 8.11
C THR A 95 9.30 0.34 9.60
N ARG A 96 10.44 -0.21 10.01
CA ARG A 96 10.78 -0.41 11.44
C ARG A 96 10.93 0.90 12.20
N LEU A 97 11.40 1.94 11.54
CA LEU A 97 11.49 3.30 12.10
C LEU A 97 10.13 4.02 12.09
N ARG A 98 9.06 3.35 11.64
CA ARG A 98 7.70 3.91 11.50
C ARG A 98 7.64 5.12 10.57
N MET A 99 8.49 5.14 9.56
CA MET A 99 8.52 6.17 8.54
C MET A 99 7.67 5.73 7.34
N PRO A 100 6.51 6.36 7.11
CA PRO A 100 5.71 6.08 5.91
C PRO A 100 6.44 6.65 4.69
N VAL A 101 6.64 5.82 3.68
CA VAL A 101 7.35 6.18 2.45
C VAL A 101 6.63 5.62 1.24
N SER A 102 6.91 6.16 0.05
CA SER A 102 6.36 5.61 -1.18
C SER A 102 7.08 4.31 -1.56
N THR A 103 6.41 3.19 -1.34
CA THR A 103 6.87 1.85 -1.74
C THR A 103 7.06 1.80 -3.25
N THR A 104 6.12 2.35 -4.02
CA THR A 104 6.22 2.50 -5.48
C THR A 104 7.52 3.19 -5.89
N PHE A 105 7.90 4.28 -5.24
CA PHE A 105 9.12 4.98 -5.59
C PHE A 105 10.36 4.14 -5.28
N ILE A 106 10.45 3.58 -4.10
CA ILE A 106 11.64 2.83 -3.67
C ILE A 106 11.78 1.51 -4.43
N LEU A 107 10.69 0.72 -4.53
CA LEU A 107 10.76 -0.60 -5.14
C LEU A 107 10.76 -0.52 -6.67
N LEU A 108 9.77 0.11 -7.28
CA LEU A 108 9.68 0.12 -8.73
C LEU A 108 10.84 0.83 -9.41
N THR A 109 11.39 1.89 -8.83
CA THR A 109 12.57 2.54 -9.44
C THR A 109 13.79 1.64 -9.44
N SER A 110 13.93 0.72 -8.48
CA SER A 110 15.03 -0.27 -8.45
C SER A 110 14.92 -1.33 -9.55
N PHE A 111 13.72 -1.52 -10.12
CA PHE A 111 13.44 -2.43 -11.22
C PHE A 111 13.28 -1.71 -12.57
N ALA A 112 13.44 -0.39 -12.62
CA ALA A 112 13.28 0.38 -13.84
C ALA A 112 14.35 0.04 -14.86
N ALA A 113 13.93 -0.38 -16.06
CA ALA A 113 14.83 -0.63 -17.19
C ALA A 113 15.22 0.64 -17.93
N THR A 114 14.47 1.74 -17.74
CA THR A 114 14.65 3.00 -18.44
C THR A 114 14.55 4.22 -17.52
N THR A 115 15.28 5.28 -17.84
CA THR A 115 15.18 6.58 -17.13
C THR A 115 13.80 7.22 -17.30
N SER A 116 13.13 6.96 -18.42
CA SER A 116 11.75 7.42 -18.66
C SER A 116 10.76 6.85 -17.65
N ALA A 117 10.87 5.56 -17.30
CA ALA A 117 10.04 4.93 -16.28
C ALA A 117 10.24 5.60 -14.90
N VAL A 118 11.49 5.87 -14.51
CA VAL A 118 11.80 6.59 -13.27
C VAL A 118 11.19 7.99 -13.30
N GLY A 119 11.32 8.73 -14.40
CA GLY A 119 10.74 10.06 -14.56
C GLY A 119 9.21 10.07 -14.41
N LYS A 120 8.51 9.09 -14.98
CA LYS A 120 7.05 8.96 -14.84
C LYS A 120 6.64 8.69 -13.39
N VAL A 121 7.34 7.81 -12.68
CA VAL A 121 7.08 7.52 -11.27
C VAL A 121 7.32 8.76 -10.42
N LEU A 122 8.43 9.47 -10.65
CA LEU A 122 8.76 10.70 -9.91
C LEU A 122 7.70 11.78 -10.12
N ALA A 123 7.36 12.11 -11.36
CA ALA A 123 6.36 13.13 -11.67
C ALA A 123 4.99 12.80 -11.04
N LYS A 124 4.56 11.55 -11.12
CA LYS A 124 3.30 11.09 -10.52
C LYS A 124 3.33 11.16 -8.99
N SER A 125 4.43 10.78 -8.37
CA SER A 125 4.57 10.84 -6.91
C SER A 125 4.56 12.28 -6.42
N MET A 126 5.30 13.18 -7.05
CA MET A 126 5.35 14.60 -6.65
C MET A 126 3.99 15.28 -6.80
N SER A 127 3.31 15.10 -7.93
CA SER A 127 1.96 15.64 -8.13
C SER A 127 0.96 15.07 -7.14
N GLY A 128 1.06 13.78 -6.84
CA GLY A 128 0.24 13.09 -5.84
C GLY A 128 0.43 13.66 -4.44
N TYR A 129 1.64 13.96 -4.02
CA TYR A 129 1.93 14.55 -2.71
C TYR A 129 1.32 15.96 -2.56
N VAL A 130 1.44 16.80 -3.59
CA VAL A 130 0.84 18.16 -3.57
C VAL A 130 -0.69 18.04 -3.46
N LEU A 131 -1.30 17.17 -4.26
CA LEU A 131 -2.75 16.96 -4.23
C LEU A 131 -3.20 16.37 -2.88
N ALA A 132 -2.51 15.37 -2.37
CA ALA A 132 -2.82 14.73 -1.08
C ALA A 132 -2.71 15.74 0.08
N PHE A 133 -1.70 16.60 0.07
CA PHE A 133 -1.56 17.66 1.08
C PHE A 133 -2.74 18.64 1.03
N ALA A 134 -3.10 19.12 -0.16
CA ALA A 134 -4.21 20.07 -0.31
C ALA A 134 -5.55 19.46 0.12
N LEU A 135 -5.86 18.24 -0.37
CA LEU A 135 -7.08 17.53 0.01
C LEU A 135 -7.08 17.17 1.50
N GLY A 136 -5.96 16.70 2.04
CA GLY A 136 -5.82 16.35 3.46
C GLY A 136 -6.10 17.55 4.37
N LEU A 137 -5.60 18.73 4.01
CA LEU A 137 -5.88 19.97 4.75
C LEU A 137 -7.37 20.33 4.72
N ILE A 138 -8.00 20.26 3.55
CA ILE A 138 -9.44 20.54 3.40
C ILE A 138 -10.27 19.56 4.23
N PHE A 139 -10.01 18.26 4.09
CA PHE A 139 -10.71 17.22 4.85
C PHE A 139 -10.50 17.37 6.35
N PHE A 140 -9.28 17.66 6.79
CA PHE A 140 -8.98 17.90 8.21
C PHE A 140 -9.83 19.05 8.77
N MET A 141 -9.93 20.17 8.08
CA MET A 141 -10.73 21.30 8.52
C MET A 141 -12.24 20.96 8.63
N ILE A 142 -12.76 20.18 7.67
CA ILE A 142 -14.16 19.75 7.65
C ILE A 142 -14.42 18.76 8.80
N VAL A 143 -13.60 17.70 8.88
CA VAL A 143 -13.76 16.62 9.86
C VAL A 143 -13.52 17.11 11.28
N ALA A 144 -12.56 18.02 11.51
CA ALA A 144 -12.31 18.58 12.83
C ALA A 144 -13.51 19.34 13.39
N LYS A 145 -14.24 20.08 12.54
CA LYS A 145 -15.50 20.75 12.92
C LYS A 145 -16.62 19.75 13.22
N ALA A 146 -16.82 18.78 12.33
CA ALA A 146 -17.86 17.77 12.46
C ALA A 146 -17.62 16.88 13.70
N SER A 147 -16.38 16.47 13.92
CA SER A 147 -15.99 15.63 15.04
C SER A 147 -16.33 16.26 16.39
N LYS A 148 -15.99 17.52 16.58
CA LYS A 148 -16.30 18.27 17.82
C LYS A 148 -17.81 18.40 18.07
N LYS A 149 -18.63 18.34 17.04
CA LYS A 149 -20.09 18.53 17.14
C LYS A 149 -20.86 17.22 17.27
N TYR A 150 -20.48 16.19 16.51
CA TYR A 150 -21.29 14.98 16.33
C TYR A 150 -20.70 13.71 16.95
N PHE A 151 -19.40 13.68 17.23
CA PHE A 151 -18.71 12.48 17.71
C PHE A 151 -18.23 12.65 19.16
N ILE A 152 -19.19 12.95 20.05
CA ILE A 152 -18.92 13.10 21.49
C ILE A 152 -19.45 11.85 22.22
N GLY A 153 -18.62 11.22 23.05
CA GLY A 153 -18.99 10.08 23.87
C GLY A 153 -18.61 8.71 23.24
N LYS A 154 -19.30 7.65 23.71
CA LYS A 154 -19.02 6.29 23.21
C LYS A 154 -19.55 6.10 21.79
N ALA A 155 -18.72 5.49 20.94
CA ALA A 155 -19.12 5.16 19.57
C ALA A 155 -20.30 4.18 19.55
N ASN A 156 -21.31 4.49 18.74
CA ASN A 156 -22.42 3.58 18.48
C ASN A 156 -21.89 2.34 17.73
N PRO A 157 -22.37 1.12 18.04
CA PRO A 157 -22.00 -0.11 17.30
C PRO A 157 -22.12 0.00 15.78
N THR A 158 -23.10 0.76 15.27
CA THR A 158 -23.26 1.01 13.84
C THR A 158 -22.02 1.66 13.21
N TRP A 159 -21.36 2.57 13.92
CA TRP A 159 -20.12 3.19 13.44
C TRP A 159 -18.96 2.21 13.41
N THR A 160 -18.93 1.25 14.31
CA THR A 160 -17.93 0.16 14.28
C THR A 160 -18.10 -0.69 13.02
N ILE A 161 -19.35 -1.09 12.70
CA ILE A 161 -19.65 -1.85 11.48
C ILE A 161 -19.26 -1.03 10.23
N ALA A 162 -19.66 0.23 10.17
CA ALA A 162 -19.29 1.12 9.07
C ALA A 162 -17.76 1.24 8.93
N GLN A 163 -17.03 1.37 10.02
CA GLN A 163 -15.55 1.40 10.02
C GLN A 163 -14.95 0.12 9.42
N TRP A 164 -15.45 -1.05 9.82
CA TRP A 164 -14.96 -2.32 9.27
C TRP A 164 -15.21 -2.42 7.78
N ILE A 165 -16.41 -2.11 7.31
CA ILE A 165 -16.77 -2.14 5.88
C ILE A 165 -15.90 -1.15 5.09
N THR A 166 -15.83 0.11 5.53
CA THR A 166 -15.08 1.14 4.80
C THR A 166 -13.58 0.91 4.82
N SER A 167 -13.02 0.42 5.94
CA SER A 167 -11.60 0.08 6.03
C SER A 167 -11.26 -1.13 5.19
N GLY A 168 -12.13 -2.14 5.15
CA GLY A 168 -11.97 -3.30 4.28
C GLY A 168 -12.01 -2.93 2.79
N SER A 169 -12.96 -2.08 2.41
CA SER A 169 -13.06 -1.56 1.04
C SER A 169 -11.83 -0.73 0.66
N LEU A 170 -11.39 0.16 1.55
CA LEU A 170 -10.19 0.95 1.34
C LEU A 170 -8.96 0.05 1.16
N TRP A 171 -8.82 -0.97 1.99
CA TRP A 171 -7.71 -1.92 1.91
C TRP A 171 -7.72 -2.70 0.58
N SER A 172 -8.90 -3.17 0.15
CA SER A 172 -9.04 -3.85 -1.15
C SER A 172 -8.64 -2.93 -2.31
N VAL A 173 -9.14 -1.69 -2.35
CA VAL A 173 -8.79 -0.72 -3.39
C VAL A 173 -7.30 -0.39 -3.36
N TRP A 174 -6.72 -0.25 -2.18
CA TRP A 174 -5.28 -0.03 -2.04
C TRP A 174 -4.47 -1.19 -2.61
N LEU A 175 -4.84 -2.43 -2.30
CA LEU A 175 -4.17 -3.62 -2.82
C LEU A 175 -4.19 -3.68 -4.35
N THR A 176 -5.31 -3.33 -5.00
CA THR A 176 -5.36 -3.25 -6.47
C THR A 176 -4.41 -2.18 -7.03
N GLN A 177 -4.11 -1.16 -6.23
CA GLN A 177 -3.18 -0.10 -6.61
C GLN A 177 -1.72 -0.52 -6.40
N ASP A 178 -1.40 -1.21 -5.33
CA ASP A 178 -0.03 -1.45 -4.89
C ASP A 178 0.46 -2.89 -5.09
N ALA A 179 -0.36 -3.79 -5.63
CA ALA A 179 0.09 -5.11 -6.07
C ALA A 179 1.23 -5.05 -7.11
N ALA A 180 1.33 -3.94 -7.85
CA ALA A 180 2.46 -3.68 -8.75
C ALA A 180 3.81 -3.48 -8.04
N ASN A 181 3.81 -3.29 -6.72
CA ASN A 181 5.02 -3.07 -5.93
C ASN A 181 5.52 -4.37 -5.27
N ILE A 182 4.78 -5.44 -5.41
CA ILE A 182 5.04 -6.77 -4.87
C ILE A 182 5.48 -7.69 -6.02
#